data_e2c0c4c441e12888a70b7919f828480c
#
_entry.id   e2c0c4c441e12888a70b7919f828480c
#
_cell.length_a   1.000
_cell.length_b   1.000
_cell.length_c   1.000
_cell.angle_alpha   90.00
_cell.angle_beta   90.00
_cell.angle_gamma   90.00
#
_symmetry.space_group_name_H-M   'P 1'
#
loop_
_entity.id
_entity.type
_entity.pdbx_description
1 polymer ?
#
loop_
_entity_poly.entity_id
_entity_poly.type
_entity_poly.pdbx_seq_one_letter_code
_entity_poly.pdbx_strand_id
1 'polypeptide(L)'
;MGMPPGDEILTHRLILPRDANHHGTLYAGVLLSMALEAAYATSYRAAGLNANLVLKRVLDLRCHEPVRIGQVVEFRGREVHRARAQVVVALYGTPLPGRSSPWLDAMMQFVQVGDSGRPEPLEGEATAPPADLLPPWLALRDRASRLLAIRS
;
A
#
# COMPACT_ATOMS: atom_id res chain seq x y z
N MET A 1 5.40 23.44 -6.52
CA MET A 1 6.29 22.27 -6.48
C MET A 1 5.51 21.03 -6.82
N GLY A 2 5.81 20.40 -7.91
CA GLY A 2 5.11 19.20 -8.34
C GLY A 2 5.36 18.02 -7.41
N MET A 3 4.40 17.10 -7.35
CA MET A 3 4.61 15.82 -6.68
C MET A 3 5.78 15.09 -7.34
N PRO A 4 6.58 14.36 -6.56
CA PRO A 4 7.65 13.58 -7.16
C PRO A 4 7.09 12.61 -8.20
N PRO A 5 7.85 12.32 -9.26
CA PRO A 5 7.44 11.34 -10.24
C PRO A 5 7.10 10.03 -9.55
N GLY A 6 5.93 9.47 -9.89
CA GLY A 6 5.49 8.21 -9.33
C GLY A 6 4.61 8.32 -8.08
N ASP A 7 4.27 9.52 -7.67
CA ASP A 7 3.25 9.81 -6.65
C ASP A 7 3.29 8.88 -5.43
N GLU A 8 4.43 8.83 -4.76
CA GLU A 8 4.54 8.12 -3.49
C GLU A 8 3.74 8.86 -2.42
N ILE A 9 2.95 8.11 -1.67
CA ILE A 9 2.26 8.62 -0.50
C ILE A 9 3.08 8.27 0.73
N LEU A 10 3.37 9.29 1.54
CA LEU A 10 4.13 9.13 2.78
C LEU A 10 3.19 9.36 3.96
N THR A 11 3.17 8.42 4.89
CA THR A 11 2.49 8.59 6.16
C THR A 11 3.45 8.25 7.29
N HIS A 12 3.31 8.94 8.41
CA HIS A 12 4.15 8.74 9.59
C HIS A 12 3.27 8.44 10.80
N ARG A 13 3.74 7.56 11.66
CA ARG A 13 3.01 7.23 12.87
C ARG A 13 3.95 6.92 14.02
N LEU A 14 3.66 7.52 15.17
CA LEU A 14 4.31 7.19 16.44
C LEU A 14 3.59 5.97 17.04
N ILE A 15 4.34 4.96 17.43
CA ILE A 15 3.79 3.77 18.07
C ILE A 15 3.63 4.04 19.56
N LEU A 16 2.39 4.08 20.00
CA LEU A 16 1.99 4.39 21.37
C LEU A 16 1.76 3.10 22.16
N PRO A 17 1.76 3.16 23.51
CA PRO A 17 1.46 1.99 24.32
C PRO A 17 0.14 1.30 23.97
N ARG A 18 -0.89 2.06 23.58
CA ARG A 18 -2.18 1.50 23.16
C ARG A 18 -2.14 0.70 21.86
N ASP A 19 -1.08 0.90 21.07
CA ASP A 19 -0.89 0.19 19.80
C ASP A 19 -0.12 -1.12 19.99
N ALA A 20 0.30 -1.43 21.19
CA ALA A 20 1.23 -2.51 21.48
C ALA A 20 0.54 -3.74 22.06
N ASN A 21 1.18 -4.89 21.83
CA ASN A 21 0.86 -6.14 22.50
C ASN A 21 1.61 -6.22 23.84
N HIS A 22 1.46 -7.35 24.53
CA HIS A 22 2.09 -7.56 25.84
C HIS A 22 3.64 -7.69 25.79
N HIS A 23 4.22 -7.79 24.60
CA HIS A 23 5.68 -7.78 24.42
C HIS A 23 6.24 -6.38 24.21
N GLY A 24 5.40 -5.34 24.20
CA GLY A 24 5.84 -3.97 23.93
C GLY A 24 6.12 -3.68 22.47
N THR A 25 5.58 -4.48 21.57
CA THR A 25 5.71 -4.29 20.12
C THR A 25 4.34 -4.08 19.49
N LEU A 26 4.34 -3.49 18.29
CA LEU A 26 3.11 -3.16 17.55
C LEU A 26 2.22 -4.39 17.42
N TYR A 27 0.98 -4.27 17.86
CA TYR A 27 -0.03 -5.32 17.78
C TYR A 27 -0.45 -5.54 16.32
N ALA A 28 -0.60 -6.80 15.93
CA ALA A 28 -0.90 -7.16 14.54
C ALA A 28 -2.17 -6.51 14.00
N GLY A 29 -3.22 -6.41 14.80
CA GLY A 29 -4.48 -5.78 14.38
C GLY A 29 -4.29 -4.30 14.07
N VAL A 30 -3.51 -3.59 14.88
CA VAL A 30 -3.19 -2.18 14.63
C VAL A 30 -2.29 -2.04 13.40
N LEU A 31 -1.31 -2.91 13.27
CA LEU A 31 -0.41 -2.95 12.10
C LEU A 31 -1.21 -3.10 10.80
N LEU A 32 -2.14 -4.06 10.78
CA LEU A 32 -2.99 -4.28 9.61
C LEU A 32 -3.86 -3.06 9.28
N SER A 33 -4.44 -2.42 10.32
CA SER A 33 -5.22 -1.20 10.13
C SER A 33 -4.38 -0.07 9.55
N MET A 34 -3.18 0.12 10.07
CA MET A 34 -2.25 1.16 9.58
C MET A 34 -1.87 0.91 8.13
N ALA A 35 -1.52 -0.33 7.79
CA ALA A 35 -1.17 -0.70 6.43
C ALA A 35 -2.35 -0.50 5.48
N LEU A 36 -3.54 -0.91 5.89
CA LEU A 36 -4.75 -0.75 5.08
C LEU A 36 -5.09 0.73 4.84
N GLU A 37 -4.98 1.57 5.87
CA GLU A 37 -5.21 3.01 5.73
C GLU A 37 -4.21 3.63 4.74
N ALA A 38 -2.94 3.27 4.84
CA ALA A 38 -1.91 3.75 3.92
C ALA A 38 -2.18 3.27 2.49
N ALA A 39 -2.64 2.03 2.33
CA ALA A 39 -2.99 1.49 1.02
C ALA A 39 -4.20 2.21 0.41
N TYR A 40 -5.23 2.49 1.21
CA TYR A 40 -6.37 3.28 0.74
C TYR A 40 -5.95 4.68 0.29
N ALA A 41 -5.16 5.37 1.08
CA ALA A 41 -4.67 6.70 0.72
C ALA A 41 -3.89 6.66 -0.60
N THR A 42 -3.05 5.66 -0.78
CA THR A 42 -2.28 5.45 -1.99
C THR A 42 -3.18 5.17 -3.19
N SER A 43 -4.18 4.30 -3.02
CA SER A 43 -5.10 3.93 -4.10
C SER A 43 -5.97 5.11 -4.54
N TYR A 44 -6.47 5.90 -3.61
CA TYR A 44 -7.23 7.11 -3.92
C TYR A 44 -6.37 8.16 -4.63
N ARG A 45 -5.12 8.29 -4.23
CA ARG A 45 -4.19 9.17 -4.92
C ARG A 45 -3.96 8.71 -6.35
N ALA A 46 -3.82 7.41 -6.56
CA ALA A 46 -3.58 6.83 -7.88
C ALA A 46 -4.82 6.89 -8.79
N ALA A 47 -5.99 6.55 -8.25
CA ALA A 47 -7.23 6.44 -9.02
C ALA A 47 -8.00 7.74 -9.15
N GLY A 48 -7.72 8.72 -8.30
CA GLY A 48 -8.45 9.98 -8.22
C GLY A 48 -9.37 10.02 -7.00
N LEU A 49 -9.54 11.23 -6.44
CA LEU A 49 -10.27 11.43 -5.19
C LEU A 49 -11.77 11.12 -5.28
N ASN A 50 -12.31 11.09 -6.51
CA ASN A 50 -13.71 10.76 -6.74
C ASN A 50 -13.96 9.27 -6.99
N ALA A 51 -12.91 8.47 -7.00
CA ALA A 51 -13.03 7.04 -7.19
C ALA A 51 -13.75 6.40 -6.01
N ASN A 52 -14.55 5.39 -6.28
CA ASN A 52 -15.22 4.60 -5.25
C ASN A 52 -14.54 3.23 -5.19
N LEU A 53 -13.54 3.12 -4.33
CA LEU A 53 -12.67 1.96 -4.25
C LEU A 53 -13.03 1.08 -3.07
N VAL A 54 -13.06 -0.23 -3.31
CA VAL A 54 -13.19 -1.23 -2.26
C VAL A 54 -12.00 -2.18 -2.31
N LEU A 55 -11.59 -2.67 -1.18
CA LEU A 55 -10.51 -3.65 -1.09
C LEU A 55 -11.01 -4.97 -1.67
N LYS A 56 -10.29 -5.50 -2.65
CA LYS A 56 -10.57 -6.81 -3.22
C LYS A 56 -9.71 -7.90 -2.58
N ARG A 57 -8.41 -7.69 -2.47
CA ARG A 57 -7.48 -8.66 -1.89
C ARG A 57 -6.30 -7.96 -1.25
N VAL A 58 -5.84 -8.51 -0.16
CA VAL A 58 -4.46 -8.32 0.28
C VAL A 58 -3.65 -9.41 -0.41
N LEU A 59 -2.83 -9.03 -1.37
CA LEU A 59 -2.07 -9.99 -2.15
C LEU A 59 -0.98 -10.64 -1.30
N ASP A 60 -0.28 -9.84 -0.51
CA ASP A 60 0.72 -10.29 0.42
C ASP A 60 0.98 -9.19 1.45
N LEU A 61 1.37 -9.58 2.64
CA LEU A 61 1.85 -8.67 3.67
C LEU A 61 2.89 -9.41 4.48
N ARG A 62 4.08 -8.83 4.56
CA ARG A 62 5.20 -9.41 5.30
C ARG A 62 5.71 -8.44 6.34
N CYS A 63 5.79 -8.91 7.56
CA CYS A 63 6.39 -8.17 8.66
C CYS A 63 7.75 -8.82 8.96
N HIS A 64 8.82 -8.08 8.73
CA HIS A 64 10.19 -8.61 8.80
C HIS A 64 10.80 -8.43 10.19
N GLU A 65 10.38 -7.39 10.90
CA GLU A 65 10.90 -7.08 12.23
C GLU A 65 9.77 -6.52 13.09
N PRO A 66 9.77 -6.79 14.41
CA PRO A 66 8.83 -6.16 15.30
C PRO A 66 9.15 -4.66 15.46
N VAL A 67 8.12 -3.85 15.63
CA VAL A 67 8.24 -2.42 15.88
C VAL A 67 7.92 -2.16 17.35
N ARG A 68 8.76 -1.40 18.02
CA ARG A 68 8.62 -1.15 19.46
C ARG A 68 7.85 0.13 19.75
N ILE A 69 7.25 0.20 20.92
CA ILE A 69 6.67 1.43 21.46
C ILE A 69 7.71 2.54 21.42
N GLY A 70 7.29 3.73 21.01
CA GLY A 70 8.12 4.92 20.95
C GLY A 70 8.85 5.11 19.63
N GLN A 71 8.82 4.12 18.74
CA GLN A 71 9.35 4.30 17.39
C GLN A 71 8.37 5.09 16.52
N VAL A 72 8.91 5.91 15.65
CA VAL A 72 8.14 6.54 14.57
C VAL A 72 8.38 5.72 13.31
N VAL A 73 7.31 5.29 12.66
CA VAL A 73 7.41 4.53 11.42
C VAL A 73 6.92 5.38 10.26
N GLU A 74 7.54 5.18 9.11
CA GLU A 74 7.14 5.79 7.86
C GLU A 74 6.59 4.70 6.96
N PHE A 75 5.39 4.92 6.42
CA PHE A 75 4.85 4.09 5.35
C PHE A 75 4.98 4.84 4.04
N ARG A 76 5.50 4.16 3.03
CA ARG A 76 5.51 4.64 1.65
C ARG A 76 4.61 3.76 0.83
N GLY A 77 3.74 4.39 0.04
CA GLY A 77 2.82 3.69 -0.83
C GLY A 77 2.91 4.20 -2.25
N ARG A 78 2.74 3.30 -3.21
CA ARG A 78 2.74 3.64 -4.63
C ARG A 78 1.90 2.65 -5.42
N GLU A 79 1.24 3.15 -6.48
CA GLU A 79 0.62 2.30 -7.47
C GLU A 79 1.69 1.53 -8.24
N VAL A 80 1.50 0.21 -8.37
CA VAL A 80 2.45 -0.65 -9.09
C VAL A 80 1.80 -1.40 -10.26
N HIS A 81 0.47 -1.41 -10.34
CA HIS A 81 -0.24 -2.07 -11.43
C HIS A 81 -1.64 -1.47 -11.57
N ARG A 82 -2.13 -1.44 -12.79
CA ARG A 82 -3.48 -0.96 -13.08
C ARG A 82 -4.13 -1.80 -14.17
N ALA A 83 -5.38 -2.14 -13.98
CA ALA A 83 -6.23 -2.72 -15.01
C ALA A 83 -7.48 -1.83 -15.16
N ARG A 84 -8.45 -2.25 -15.97
CA ARG A 84 -9.62 -1.43 -16.33
C ARG A 84 -10.34 -0.82 -15.13
N ALA A 85 -10.65 -1.63 -14.11
CA ALA A 85 -11.39 -1.20 -12.93
C ALA A 85 -10.63 -1.44 -11.64
N GLN A 86 -9.34 -1.76 -11.72
CA GLN A 86 -8.57 -2.22 -10.59
C GLN A 86 -7.24 -1.49 -10.50
N VAL A 87 -6.81 -1.26 -9.28
CA VAL A 87 -5.49 -0.72 -8.99
C VAL A 87 -4.82 -1.58 -7.92
N VAL A 88 -3.54 -1.85 -8.12
CA VAL A 88 -2.72 -2.54 -7.13
C VAL A 88 -1.72 -1.55 -6.60
N VAL A 89 -1.69 -1.42 -5.29
CA VAL A 89 -0.73 -0.56 -4.59
C VAL A 89 0.22 -1.41 -3.78
N ALA A 90 1.45 -0.97 -3.71
CA ALA A 90 2.46 -1.55 -2.85
C ALA A 90 2.78 -0.59 -1.72
N LEU A 91 3.16 -1.15 -0.59
CA LEU A 91 3.58 -0.42 0.59
C LEU A 91 4.90 -0.99 1.08
N TYR A 92 5.73 -0.13 1.65
CA TYR A 92 6.76 -0.59 2.56
C TYR A 92 6.90 0.38 3.73
N GLY A 93 7.30 -0.16 4.87
CA GLY A 93 7.47 0.61 6.09
C GLY A 93 8.92 0.61 6.54
N THR A 94 9.41 1.77 6.98
CA THR A 94 10.74 1.91 7.55
C THR A 94 10.65 2.65 8.88
N PRO A 95 11.46 2.28 9.90
CA PRO A 95 11.54 3.08 11.10
C PRO A 95 12.36 4.35 10.86
N LEU A 96 12.07 5.42 11.59
CA LEU A 96 12.87 6.65 11.55
C LEU A 96 13.83 6.70 12.72
N PRO A 97 15.08 7.18 12.52
CA PRO A 97 15.69 7.50 11.24
C PRO A 97 15.80 6.28 10.35
N GLY A 98 15.72 6.52 9.03
CA GLY A 98 15.60 5.46 8.05
C GLY A 98 16.67 4.39 8.12
N ARG A 99 16.26 3.14 7.98
CA ARG A 99 17.13 2.00 7.76
C ARG A 99 17.08 1.61 6.29
N SER A 100 18.09 0.90 5.85
CA SER A 100 18.14 0.40 4.47
C SER A 100 17.09 -0.70 4.20
N SER A 101 16.65 -1.42 5.23
CA SER A 101 15.69 -2.51 5.08
C SER A 101 14.34 -2.16 5.69
N PRO A 102 13.25 -2.35 4.95
CA PRO A 102 11.91 -2.14 5.49
C PRO A 102 11.57 -3.21 6.55
N TRP A 103 10.77 -2.82 7.54
CA TRP A 103 10.24 -3.75 8.52
C TRP A 103 8.93 -4.40 8.04
N LEU A 104 8.30 -3.82 7.03
CA LEU A 104 7.06 -4.31 6.45
C LEU A 104 7.06 -4.04 4.95
N ASP A 105 6.50 -4.97 4.19
CA ASP A 105 6.07 -4.71 2.82
C ASP A 105 4.72 -5.40 2.56
N ALA A 106 3.94 -4.83 1.64
CA ALA A 106 2.62 -5.34 1.33
C ALA A 106 2.20 -4.92 -0.07
N MET A 107 1.27 -5.69 -0.65
CA MET A 107 0.58 -5.30 -1.87
C MET A 107 -0.92 -5.57 -1.70
N MET A 108 -1.74 -4.61 -2.10
CA MET A 108 -3.19 -4.70 -1.97
C MET A 108 -3.88 -4.30 -3.26
N GLN A 109 -4.94 -5.02 -3.59
CA GLN A 109 -5.71 -4.81 -4.80
C GLN A 109 -7.05 -4.18 -4.45
N PHE A 110 -7.34 -3.05 -5.10
CA PHE A 110 -8.61 -2.34 -4.97
C PHE A 110 -9.36 -2.39 -6.29
N VAL A 111 -10.68 -2.37 -6.21
CA VAL A 111 -11.54 -2.31 -7.39
C VAL A 111 -12.46 -1.12 -7.26
N GLN A 112 -12.62 -0.38 -8.37
CA GLN A 112 -13.63 0.67 -8.45
C GLN A 112 -14.98 0.04 -8.72
N VAL A 113 -15.97 0.45 -7.93
CA VAL A 113 -17.34 -0.02 -8.06
C VAL A 113 -18.28 1.15 -8.24
N GLY A 114 -19.38 0.89 -8.97
CA GLY A 114 -20.47 1.85 -9.12
C GLY A 114 -21.52 1.68 -8.04
N ASP A 115 -22.63 2.42 -8.20
CA ASP A 115 -23.75 2.41 -7.25
C ASP A 115 -24.36 1.03 -7.06
N SER A 116 -24.27 0.19 -8.09
CA SER A 116 -24.77 -1.20 -8.02
C SER A 116 -23.80 -2.16 -7.32
N GLY A 117 -22.62 -1.69 -6.93
CA GLY A 117 -21.55 -2.54 -6.39
C GLY A 117 -20.77 -3.33 -7.43
N ARG A 118 -21.02 -3.10 -8.71
CA ARG A 118 -20.31 -3.77 -9.80
C ARG A 118 -19.07 -2.99 -10.20
N PRO A 119 -18.03 -3.68 -10.67
CA PRO A 119 -16.83 -3.00 -11.15
C PRO A 119 -17.13 -2.00 -12.25
N GLU A 120 -16.53 -0.82 -12.17
CA GLU A 120 -16.61 0.23 -13.18
C GLU A 120 -15.22 0.68 -13.58
N PRO A 121 -15.01 1.05 -14.86
CA PRO A 121 -13.70 1.52 -15.30
C PRO A 121 -13.24 2.73 -14.50
N LEU A 122 -11.95 2.77 -14.20
CA LEU A 122 -11.32 3.95 -13.63
C LEU A 122 -11.39 5.10 -14.64
N GLU A 123 -11.63 6.30 -14.13
CA GLU A 123 -11.61 7.50 -14.98
C GLU A 123 -10.19 7.82 -15.40
N GLY A 124 -10.05 8.40 -16.57
CA GLY A 124 -8.77 8.73 -17.15
C GLY A 124 -8.23 7.61 -18.03
N GLU A 125 -7.16 7.91 -18.73
CA GLU A 125 -6.50 6.92 -19.56
C GLU A 125 -5.94 5.81 -18.70
N ALA A 126 -6.13 4.57 -19.14
CA ALA A 126 -5.43 3.44 -18.56
C ALA A 126 -3.94 3.66 -18.82
N THR A 127 -3.32 4.39 -17.96
CA THR A 127 -1.88 4.56 -18.06
C THR A 127 -1.23 3.23 -17.81
N ALA A 128 -0.37 2.85 -18.73
CA ALA A 128 0.52 1.74 -18.49
C ALA A 128 1.16 1.91 -17.10
N PRO A 129 1.39 0.82 -16.36
CA PRO A 129 2.12 0.93 -15.11
C PRO A 129 3.39 1.74 -15.35
N PRO A 130 3.80 2.58 -14.40
CA PRO A 130 4.97 3.41 -14.59
C PRO A 130 6.15 2.55 -15.06
N ALA A 131 6.67 2.87 -16.23
CA ALA A 131 7.78 2.10 -16.83
C ALA A 131 9.11 2.30 -16.08
N ASP A 132 9.15 3.26 -15.18
CA ASP A 132 10.35 3.71 -14.48
C ASP A 132 10.37 3.34 -12.99
N LEU A 133 9.70 2.24 -12.62
CA LEU A 133 9.73 1.78 -11.24
C LEU A 133 11.14 1.37 -10.83
N LEU A 134 11.59 1.96 -9.74
CA LEU A 134 12.88 1.63 -9.12
C LEU A 134 12.66 0.68 -7.95
N PRO A 135 13.72 -0.06 -7.52
CA PRO A 135 13.63 -0.81 -6.28
C PRO A 135 13.28 0.10 -5.08
N PRO A 136 12.46 -0.32 -4.13
CA PRO A 136 11.87 -1.65 -3.99
C PRO A 136 10.57 -1.87 -4.79
N TRP A 137 10.07 -0.83 -5.46
CA TRP A 137 8.77 -0.87 -6.16
C TRP A 137 8.74 -1.90 -7.27
N LEU A 138 9.82 -2.03 -8.00
CA LEU A 138 9.93 -3.00 -9.08
C LEU A 138 9.78 -4.43 -8.58
N ALA A 139 10.45 -4.76 -7.49
CA ALA A 139 10.35 -6.09 -6.88
C ALA A 139 8.95 -6.37 -6.36
N LEU A 140 8.31 -5.37 -5.74
CA LEU A 140 6.94 -5.50 -5.23
C LEU A 140 5.94 -5.67 -6.38
N ARG A 141 6.11 -4.93 -7.47
CA ARG A 141 5.29 -5.09 -8.68
C ARG A 141 5.42 -6.50 -9.26
N ASP A 142 6.62 -7.00 -9.37
CA ASP A 142 6.85 -8.33 -9.94
C ASP A 142 6.23 -9.42 -9.06
N ARG A 143 6.34 -9.28 -7.75
CA ARG A 143 5.69 -10.18 -6.81
C ARG A 143 4.16 -10.11 -6.92
N ALA A 144 3.60 -8.90 -7.00
CA ALA A 144 2.17 -8.71 -7.18
C ALA A 144 1.68 -9.35 -8.49
N SER A 145 2.42 -9.19 -9.58
CA SER A 145 2.06 -9.77 -10.87
C SER A 145 2.00 -11.29 -10.81
N ARG A 146 2.95 -11.91 -10.12
CA ARG A 146 2.92 -13.37 -9.93
C ARG A 146 1.70 -13.82 -9.11
N LEU A 147 1.36 -13.08 -8.06
CA LEU A 147 0.23 -13.41 -7.20
C LEU A 147 -1.12 -13.18 -7.91
N LEU A 148 -1.20 -12.15 -8.75
CA LEU A 148 -2.41 -11.89 -9.56
C LEU A 148 -2.66 -12.98 -10.59
N ALA A 149 -1.61 -13.63 -11.09
CA ALA A 149 -1.73 -14.72 -12.04
C ALA A 149 -2.25 -16.02 -11.41
N ILE A 150 -2.16 -16.15 -10.08
CA ILE A 150 -2.71 -17.29 -9.36
C ILE A 150 -4.22 -17.11 -9.23
N ARG A 151 -4.99 -17.97 -9.88
CA ARG A 151 -6.45 -17.99 -9.75
C ARG A 151 -6.83 -18.81 -8.52
N SER A 152 -7.65 -18.21 -7.68
CA SER A 152 -8.28 -18.92 -6.58
C SER A 152 -9.39 -19.82 -7.10
#